data_c8553407d83aed4129cc4b613b040171
#
_entry.id   c8553407d83aed4129cc4b613b040171
#
_cell.length_a   1.000
_cell.length_b   1.000
_cell.length_c   1.000
_cell.angle_alpha   90.00
_cell.angle_beta   90.00
_cell.angle_gamma   90.00
#
_symmetry.space_group_name_H-M   'P 1'
#
loop_
_entity.id
_entity.type
_entity.pdbx_description
1 polymer ?
#
loop_
_entity_poly.entity_id
_entity_poly.type
_entity_poly.pdbx_seq_one_letter_code
_entity_poly.pdbx_strand_id
1 'polypeptide(L)'
;MLKWCRLWIHKNDEKDQRSSSSAADRFCYVPGSYDGSSPYALFITLPGYEGLYFQGVGVNLRSEGFGFEAQDYNDNMIIAAPQLEGWDELSADQTITLTEYLISHYNIDEKSVYLEGMSGGGETGSLVMGKRPDLYAAYLAVSTKWDGDLEVLADAGTPVYMAVGAEDTYYGSEPLRDAYGELYGIYEERGMSGEEIDEILVLDVKDQEYFSSRGYSDQHAGGAAFAYDENVMGWLFDKQRE
;
A
#
# COMPACT_ATOMS: atom_id res chain seq x y z
N MET A 1 20.05 14.14 3.99
CA MET A 1 19.09 15.04 3.31
C MET A 1 18.43 14.21 2.22
N LEU A 2 17.25 13.65 2.51
CA LEU A 2 16.51 12.76 1.65
C LEU A 2 16.13 13.48 0.36
N LYS A 3 16.50 12.95 -0.77
CA LYS A 3 16.16 13.51 -2.09
C LYS A 3 14.88 12.84 -2.60
N TRP A 4 13.73 13.33 -2.19
CA TRP A 4 12.50 13.02 -2.88
C TRP A 4 12.51 13.71 -4.24
N CYS A 5 12.47 12.94 -5.30
CA CYS A 5 12.50 13.46 -6.65
C CYS A 5 11.09 13.50 -7.21
N ARG A 6 10.63 14.67 -7.68
CA ARG A 6 9.51 14.73 -8.62
C ARG A 6 9.90 13.86 -9.81
N LEU A 7 9.11 12.86 -10.14
CA LEU A 7 9.32 12.10 -11.37
C LEU A 7 8.98 13.02 -12.56
N TRP A 8 9.93 13.90 -12.87
CA TRP A 8 10.01 14.42 -14.19
C TRP A 8 10.61 13.30 -15.05
N ILE A 9 9.76 12.64 -15.83
CA ILE A 9 10.25 11.86 -16.96
C ILE A 9 10.90 12.87 -17.90
N HIS A 10 12.21 13.02 -17.78
CA HIS A 10 12.98 13.63 -18.85
C HIS A 10 12.95 12.67 -20.04
N LYS A 11 11.84 12.67 -20.76
CA LYS A 11 11.92 12.35 -22.17
C LYS A 11 12.47 13.60 -22.88
N ASN A 12 13.59 13.43 -23.54
CA ASN A 12 14.03 14.28 -24.64
C ASN A 12 13.05 14.16 -25.83
N ASP A 13 11.79 14.51 -25.63
CA ASP A 13 10.79 14.63 -26.69
C ASP A 13 9.89 15.80 -26.36
N GLU A 14 10.24 16.96 -26.94
CA GLU A 14 9.49 18.21 -26.87
C GLU A 14 8.06 18.14 -27.47
N LYS A 15 7.58 16.97 -27.85
CA LYS A 15 6.26 16.80 -28.48
C LYS A 15 5.16 16.24 -27.57
N ASP A 16 5.48 15.74 -26.39
CA ASP A 16 4.48 15.07 -25.53
C ASP A 16 3.93 15.94 -24.37
N GLN A 17 4.24 17.24 -24.37
CA GLN A 17 3.78 18.17 -23.31
C GLN A 17 2.32 18.61 -23.42
N ARG A 18 1.52 18.11 -24.37
CA ARG A 18 0.17 18.63 -24.62
C ARG A 18 -0.99 17.63 -24.48
N SER A 19 -0.79 16.43 -24.00
CA SER A 19 -1.87 15.44 -23.99
C SER A 19 -2.02 14.60 -22.72
N SER A 20 -1.68 15.08 -21.55
CA SER A 20 -2.03 14.36 -20.32
C SER A 20 -2.48 15.30 -19.22
N SER A 21 -3.73 15.73 -19.29
CA SER A 21 -4.45 16.35 -18.19
C SER A 21 -4.98 15.33 -17.18
N SER A 22 -4.39 14.13 -17.08
CA SER A 22 -4.79 13.08 -16.12
C SER A 22 -3.62 12.28 -15.56
N ALA A 23 -2.39 12.75 -15.67
CA ALA A 23 -1.30 12.14 -14.92
C ALA A 23 -1.39 12.65 -13.48
N ALA A 24 -1.84 11.80 -12.55
CA ALA A 24 -1.65 12.02 -11.13
C ALA A 24 -0.21 12.49 -10.90
N ASP A 25 -0.03 13.62 -10.20
CA ASP A 25 1.32 14.08 -9.84
C ASP A 25 1.95 12.98 -8.98
N ARG A 26 2.93 12.28 -9.54
CA ARG A 26 3.52 11.09 -8.97
C ARG A 26 4.67 11.52 -8.09
N PHE A 27 4.63 11.13 -6.82
CA PHE A 27 5.75 11.33 -5.92
C PHE A 27 6.51 10.02 -5.79
N CYS A 28 7.79 10.02 -6.17
CA CYS A 28 8.63 8.82 -6.12
C CYS A 28 9.98 9.16 -5.52
N TYR A 29 10.41 8.34 -4.57
CA TYR A 29 11.76 8.35 -4.02
C TYR A 29 12.57 7.25 -4.69
N VAL A 30 13.68 7.63 -5.29
CA VAL A 30 14.68 6.70 -5.83
C VAL A 30 15.96 6.91 -5.01
N PRO A 31 16.48 5.88 -4.32
CA PRO A 31 17.71 5.99 -3.56
C PRO A 31 18.87 6.51 -4.39
N GLY A 32 19.76 7.31 -3.77
CA GLY A 32 20.93 7.84 -4.48
C GLY A 32 21.96 6.78 -4.90
N SER A 33 21.83 5.57 -4.35
CA SER A 33 22.62 4.38 -4.71
C SER A 33 22.09 3.66 -5.95
N TYR A 34 20.86 3.96 -6.39
CA TYR A 34 20.27 3.29 -7.57
C TYR A 34 20.97 3.73 -8.85
N ASP A 35 21.56 2.78 -9.56
CA ASP A 35 22.21 2.95 -10.87
C ASP A 35 21.64 2.02 -11.95
N GLY A 36 20.62 1.23 -11.59
CA GLY A 36 19.97 0.26 -12.48
C GLY A 36 20.74 -1.06 -12.66
N SER A 37 21.90 -1.24 -12.04
CA SER A 37 22.72 -2.45 -12.20
C SER A 37 22.21 -3.63 -11.37
N SER A 38 21.49 -3.36 -10.28
CA SER A 38 20.91 -4.37 -9.38
C SER A 38 19.41 -4.12 -9.23
N PRO A 39 18.61 -5.19 -9.04
CA PRO A 39 17.18 -5.02 -8.81
C PRO A 39 16.91 -4.42 -7.43
N TYR A 40 15.90 -3.55 -7.35
CA TYR A 40 15.43 -2.88 -6.13
C TYR A 40 14.01 -3.30 -5.83
N ALA A 41 13.63 -3.35 -4.56
CA ALA A 41 12.25 -3.48 -4.15
C ALA A 41 11.43 -2.25 -4.58
N LEU A 42 10.13 -2.41 -4.71
CA LEU A 42 9.19 -1.32 -4.97
C LEU A 42 8.13 -1.30 -3.87
N PHE A 43 7.95 -0.15 -3.23
CA PHE A 43 6.88 0.08 -2.27
C PHE A 43 5.97 1.20 -2.74
N ILE A 44 4.66 0.93 -2.79
CA ILE A 44 3.64 1.90 -3.16
C ILE A 44 2.76 2.14 -1.94
N THR A 45 2.71 3.40 -1.47
CA THR A 45 1.89 3.83 -0.34
C THR A 45 0.77 4.74 -0.84
N LEU A 46 -0.48 4.28 -0.68
CA LEU A 46 -1.66 4.96 -1.17
C LEU A 46 -2.22 5.91 -0.09
N PRO A 47 -2.55 7.14 -0.47
CA PRO A 47 -2.95 8.15 0.50
C PRO A 47 -4.39 7.96 0.98
N GLY A 48 -4.62 8.27 2.26
CA GLY A 48 -5.93 8.63 2.77
C GLY A 48 -6.37 10.02 2.30
N TYR A 49 -7.29 10.64 3.04
CA TYR A 49 -7.88 11.93 2.65
C TYR A 49 -6.84 13.05 2.47
N GLU A 50 -5.82 13.12 3.32
CA GLU A 50 -4.77 14.14 3.26
C GLU A 50 -3.88 14.02 2.04
N GLY A 51 -3.83 12.86 1.42
CA GLY A 51 -2.98 12.59 0.25
C GLY A 51 -3.67 12.77 -1.08
N LEU A 52 -4.94 13.19 -1.13
CA LEU A 52 -5.64 13.44 -2.39
C LEU A 52 -5.00 14.60 -3.17
N TYR A 53 -5.18 14.61 -4.47
CA TYR A 53 -4.50 15.53 -5.39
C TYR A 53 -4.66 17.02 -5.03
N PHE A 54 -5.77 17.41 -4.41
CA PHE A 54 -6.02 18.79 -3.98
C PHE A 54 -5.27 19.19 -2.71
N GLN A 55 -4.71 18.24 -1.98
CA GLN A 55 -3.93 18.47 -0.76
C GLN A 55 -2.47 18.80 -1.03
N GLY A 56 -1.98 18.40 -2.18
CA GLY A 56 -0.60 18.63 -2.60
C GLY A 56 0.30 17.40 -2.49
N VAL A 57 1.28 17.34 -3.38
CA VAL A 57 2.22 16.21 -3.51
C VAL A 57 2.97 15.97 -2.20
N GLY A 58 3.01 14.73 -1.75
CA GLY A 58 3.77 14.30 -0.58
C GLY A 58 3.12 14.65 0.76
N VAL A 59 1.83 15.04 0.78
CA VAL A 59 1.12 15.27 2.04
C VAL A 59 0.94 13.96 2.80
N ASN A 60 0.54 12.87 2.11
CA ASN A 60 0.41 11.55 2.71
C ASN A 60 1.69 11.08 3.41
N LEU A 61 2.86 11.32 2.83
CA LEU A 61 4.14 10.96 3.44
C LEU A 61 4.35 11.62 4.80
N ARG A 62 3.83 12.83 4.99
CA ARG A 62 3.96 13.56 6.25
C ARG A 62 2.87 13.21 7.26
N SER A 63 1.68 12.84 6.77
CA SER A 63 0.54 12.53 7.62
C SER A 63 0.53 11.06 8.06
N GLU A 64 0.95 10.14 7.21
CA GLU A 64 0.83 8.70 7.45
C GLU A 64 2.16 8.00 7.79
N GLY A 65 3.29 8.48 7.23
CA GLY A 65 4.63 8.04 7.61
C GLY A 65 5.14 6.78 6.90
N PHE A 66 4.28 5.91 6.36
CA PHE A 66 4.66 4.60 5.80
C PHE A 66 5.82 4.67 4.80
N GLY A 67 5.79 5.65 3.90
CA GLY A 67 6.85 5.82 2.90
C GLY A 67 8.20 6.24 3.50
N PHE A 68 8.24 6.89 4.67
CA PHE A 68 9.49 7.21 5.34
C PHE A 68 10.04 6.02 6.11
N GLU A 69 9.18 5.34 6.87
CA GLU A 69 9.57 4.19 7.69
C GLU A 69 9.99 2.98 6.85
N ALA A 70 9.44 2.84 5.64
CA ALA A 70 9.83 1.78 4.72
C ALA A 70 11.35 1.75 4.40
N GLN A 71 12.02 2.90 4.47
CA GLN A 71 13.45 3.01 4.22
C GLN A 71 14.31 2.31 5.30
N ASP A 72 13.77 2.11 6.50
CA ASP A 72 14.49 1.44 7.60
C ASP A 72 14.53 -0.08 7.40
N TYR A 73 13.69 -0.62 6.49
CA TYR A 73 13.61 -2.06 6.20
C TYR A 73 14.46 -2.49 5.01
N ASN A 74 14.66 -1.61 4.02
CA ASN A 74 15.46 -1.94 2.85
C ASN A 74 16.04 -0.69 2.18
N ASP A 75 17.35 -0.50 2.25
CA ASP A 75 18.08 0.59 1.60
C ASP A 75 17.95 0.58 0.07
N ASN A 76 17.65 -0.59 -0.51
CA ASN A 76 17.48 -0.81 -1.95
C ASN A 76 15.98 -0.88 -2.32
N MET A 77 15.21 0.15 -1.95
CA MET A 77 13.78 0.24 -2.22
C MET A 77 13.43 1.55 -2.92
N ILE A 78 12.72 1.45 -4.03
CA ILE A 78 12.06 2.60 -4.66
C ILE A 78 10.69 2.75 -4.01
N ILE A 79 10.32 3.97 -3.60
CA ILE A 79 9.06 4.25 -2.91
C ILE A 79 8.23 5.21 -3.76
N ALA A 80 7.00 4.84 -4.08
CA ALA A 80 6.06 5.66 -4.79
C ALA A 80 4.87 6.03 -3.90
N ALA A 81 4.60 7.33 -3.79
CA ALA A 81 3.46 7.87 -3.06
C ALA A 81 2.61 8.70 -4.01
N PRO A 82 1.70 8.07 -4.78
CA PRO A 82 0.88 8.78 -5.75
C PRO A 82 -0.14 9.69 -5.06
N GLN A 83 -0.58 10.73 -5.77
CA GLN A 83 -1.81 11.42 -5.42
C GLN A 83 -2.97 10.82 -6.19
N LEU A 84 -4.07 10.55 -5.50
CA LEU A 84 -5.29 9.98 -6.09
C LEU A 84 -6.35 11.06 -6.29
N GLU A 85 -7.25 10.86 -7.24
CA GLU A 85 -8.42 11.72 -7.45
C GLU A 85 -9.58 11.37 -6.52
N GLY A 86 -9.64 10.13 -6.09
CA GLY A 86 -10.66 9.55 -5.22
C GLY A 86 -10.23 8.16 -4.76
N TRP A 87 -11.18 7.37 -4.29
CA TRP A 87 -10.93 6.02 -3.74
C TRP A 87 -11.73 4.95 -4.50
N ASP A 88 -11.85 5.13 -5.81
CA ASP A 88 -12.69 4.35 -6.72
C ASP A 88 -11.86 3.50 -7.69
N GLU A 89 -12.57 2.85 -8.60
CA GLU A 89 -12.04 2.02 -9.67
C GLU A 89 -10.99 2.75 -10.53
N LEU A 90 -11.19 4.05 -10.79
CA LEU A 90 -10.26 4.82 -11.59
C LEU A 90 -8.90 4.96 -10.88
N SER A 91 -8.91 5.24 -9.58
CA SER A 91 -7.69 5.33 -8.78
C SER A 91 -7.00 3.98 -8.64
N ALA A 92 -7.75 2.88 -8.56
CA ALA A 92 -7.19 1.53 -8.60
C ALA A 92 -6.51 1.24 -9.95
N ASP A 93 -7.14 1.54 -11.07
CA ASP A 93 -6.56 1.36 -12.42
C ASP A 93 -5.32 2.25 -12.63
N GLN A 94 -5.32 3.48 -12.09
CA GLN A 94 -4.15 4.36 -12.11
C GLN A 94 -3.00 3.80 -11.28
N THR A 95 -3.30 3.19 -10.12
CA THR A 95 -2.30 2.54 -9.26
C THR A 95 -1.67 1.34 -9.94
N ILE A 96 -2.48 0.47 -10.55
CA ILE A 96 -2.00 -0.67 -11.34
C ILE A 96 -1.10 -0.19 -12.48
N THR A 97 -1.56 0.80 -13.26
CA THR A 97 -0.78 1.38 -14.37
C THR A 97 0.55 1.97 -13.87
N LEU A 98 0.55 2.64 -12.71
CA LEU A 98 1.78 3.18 -12.12
C LEU A 98 2.74 2.06 -11.71
N THR A 99 2.22 0.99 -11.09
CA THR A 99 3.03 -0.17 -10.69
C THR A 99 3.70 -0.81 -11.90
N GLU A 100 2.93 -1.12 -12.95
CA GLU A 100 3.46 -1.70 -14.20
C GLU A 100 4.46 -0.76 -14.89
N TYR A 101 4.20 0.55 -14.86
CA TYR A 101 5.13 1.54 -15.38
C TYR A 101 6.47 1.50 -14.63
N LEU A 102 6.44 1.49 -13.30
CA LEU A 102 7.66 1.49 -12.48
C LEU A 102 8.45 0.19 -12.70
N ILE A 103 7.80 -0.97 -12.72
CA ILE A 103 8.42 -2.26 -13.02
C ILE A 103 9.10 -2.24 -14.39
N SER A 104 8.47 -1.66 -15.41
CA SER A 104 9.01 -1.65 -16.77
C SER A 104 10.14 -0.63 -17.00
N HIS A 105 10.26 0.41 -16.15
CA HIS A 105 11.21 1.52 -16.33
C HIS A 105 12.38 1.52 -15.35
N TYR A 106 12.27 0.79 -14.26
CA TYR A 106 13.34 0.60 -13.29
C TYR A 106 13.71 -0.87 -13.21
N ASN A 107 14.93 -1.16 -12.78
CA ASN A 107 15.34 -2.53 -12.46
C ASN A 107 14.73 -2.92 -11.11
N ILE A 108 13.49 -3.42 -11.14
CA ILE A 108 12.74 -3.84 -9.96
C ILE A 108 12.84 -5.35 -9.79
N ASP A 109 13.04 -5.79 -8.56
CA ASP A 109 12.79 -7.15 -8.15
C ASP A 109 11.28 -7.37 -8.05
N GLU A 110 10.70 -7.99 -9.07
CA GLU A 110 9.26 -8.25 -9.14
C GLU A 110 8.74 -9.16 -8.01
N LYS A 111 9.64 -9.84 -7.29
CA LYS A 111 9.28 -10.61 -6.08
C LYS A 111 9.13 -9.73 -4.84
N SER A 112 9.55 -8.48 -4.89
CA SER A 112 9.60 -7.54 -3.77
C SER A 112 8.85 -6.24 -4.10
N VAL A 113 7.62 -6.37 -4.59
CA VAL A 113 6.70 -5.25 -4.88
C VAL A 113 5.61 -5.23 -3.81
N TYR A 114 5.50 -4.15 -3.07
CA TYR A 114 4.59 -4.04 -1.92
C TYR A 114 3.59 -2.91 -2.12
N LEU A 115 2.38 -3.12 -1.59
CA LEU A 115 1.32 -2.12 -1.57
C LEU A 115 0.89 -1.86 -0.13
N GLU A 116 0.66 -0.61 0.19
CA GLU A 116 0.02 -0.18 1.44
C GLU A 116 -1.04 0.86 1.13
N GLY A 117 -2.10 0.89 1.93
CA GLY A 117 -3.11 1.93 1.87
C GLY A 117 -3.84 2.10 3.19
N MET A 118 -3.86 3.35 3.66
CA MET A 118 -4.60 3.76 4.84
C MET A 118 -5.91 4.45 4.45
N SER A 119 -6.99 4.19 5.18
CA SER A 119 -8.29 4.86 5.01
C SER A 119 -8.79 4.72 3.56
N GLY A 120 -9.08 5.82 2.86
CA GLY A 120 -9.45 5.80 1.44
C GLY A 120 -8.39 5.17 0.52
N GLY A 121 -7.11 5.32 0.87
CA GLY A 121 -6.03 4.60 0.19
C GLY A 121 -6.16 3.08 0.32
N GLY A 122 -6.66 2.62 1.47
CA GLY A 122 -6.97 1.21 1.70
C GLY A 122 -8.18 0.72 0.88
N GLU A 123 -9.24 1.55 0.70
CA GLU A 123 -10.32 1.23 -0.23
C GLU A 123 -9.75 1.00 -1.64
N THR A 124 -8.95 1.94 -2.13
CA THR A 124 -8.29 1.82 -3.44
C THR A 124 -7.39 0.59 -3.51
N GLY A 125 -6.59 0.33 -2.47
CA GLY A 125 -5.71 -0.84 -2.40
C GLY A 125 -6.49 -2.16 -2.45
N SER A 126 -7.63 -2.24 -1.77
CA SER A 126 -8.51 -3.43 -1.85
C SER A 126 -9.04 -3.67 -3.26
N LEU A 127 -9.43 -2.60 -3.99
CA LEU A 127 -9.84 -2.70 -5.40
C LEU A 127 -8.67 -3.14 -6.30
N VAL A 128 -7.44 -2.68 -6.03
CA VAL A 128 -6.23 -3.16 -6.72
C VAL A 128 -6.04 -4.65 -6.50
N MET A 129 -6.20 -5.12 -5.24
CA MET A 129 -6.11 -6.55 -4.90
C MET A 129 -7.22 -7.38 -5.56
N GLY A 130 -8.40 -6.82 -5.75
CA GLY A 130 -9.50 -7.47 -6.49
C GLY A 130 -9.28 -7.55 -8.01
N LYS A 131 -8.22 -6.91 -8.56
CA LYS A 131 -7.93 -6.86 -10.00
C LYS A 131 -6.59 -7.48 -10.37
N ARG A 132 -5.54 -7.08 -9.67
CA ARG A 132 -4.15 -7.44 -10.00
C ARG A 132 -3.32 -7.74 -8.74
N PRO A 133 -3.79 -8.66 -7.87
CA PRO A 133 -3.01 -9.10 -6.71
C PRO A 133 -1.66 -9.71 -7.12
N ASP A 134 -1.60 -10.30 -8.31
CA ASP A 134 -0.42 -10.93 -8.89
C ASP A 134 0.80 -10.00 -9.07
N LEU A 135 0.60 -8.69 -9.01
CA LEU A 135 1.69 -7.71 -9.08
C LEU A 135 2.46 -7.56 -7.77
N TYR A 136 1.89 -7.99 -6.64
CA TYR A 136 2.40 -7.63 -5.33
C TYR A 136 2.82 -8.85 -4.50
N ALA A 137 3.91 -8.68 -3.75
CA ALA A 137 4.40 -9.65 -2.78
C ALA A 137 3.54 -9.67 -1.52
N ALA A 138 2.99 -8.54 -1.13
CA ALA A 138 2.04 -8.41 -0.02
C ALA A 138 1.30 -7.07 -0.08
N TYR A 139 0.16 -7.02 0.62
CA TYR A 139 -0.64 -5.80 0.82
C TYR A 139 -0.92 -5.55 2.31
N LEU A 140 -0.74 -4.30 2.73
CA LEU A 140 -1.09 -3.81 4.07
C LEU A 140 -2.30 -2.88 3.97
N ALA A 141 -3.43 -3.31 4.52
CA ALA A 141 -4.68 -2.54 4.61
C ALA A 141 -4.81 -1.93 6.01
N VAL A 142 -4.85 -0.61 6.12
CA VAL A 142 -4.85 0.09 7.41
C VAL A 142 -6.09 0.95 7.58
N SER A 143 -6.81 0.76 8.71
CA SER A 143 -7.96 1.59 9.11
C SER A 143 -8.91 1.90 7.96
N THR A 144 -9.39 0.86 7.29
CA THR A 144 -10.15 0.96 6.02
C THR A 144 -11.29 -0.06 5.97
N LYS A 145 -11.98 -0.12 4.85
CA LYS A 145 -12.91 -1.19 4.47
C LYS A 145 -12.38 -1.93 3.25
N TRP A 146 -13.01 -3.03 2.92
CA TRP A 146 -12.66 -3.85 1.76
C TRP A 146 -13.74 -3.75 0.69
N ASP A 147 -13.40 -3.34 -0.53
CA ASP A 147 -14.30 -3.21 -1.68
C ASP A 147 -13.87 -4.12 -2.86
N GLY A 148 -12.72 -4.78 -2.79
CA GLY A 148 -12.17 -5.63 -3.85
C GLY A 148 -12.76 -7.04 -3.87
N ASP A 149 -12.58 -7.75 -5.00
CA ASP A 149 -13.00 -9.13 -5.18
C ASP A 149 -12.07 -10.09 -4.42
N LEU A 150 -12.58 -10.73 -3.37
CA LEU A 150 -11.83 -11.65 -2.52
C LEU A 150 -11.48 -12.97 -3.20
N GLU A 151 -12.30 -13.43 -4.16
CA GLU A 151 -12.01 -14.64 -4.92
C GLU A 151 -10.79 -14.46 -5.82
N VAL A 152 -10.68 -13.30 -6.48
CA VAL A 152 -9.49 -12.94 -7.30
C VAL A 152 -8.23 -12.88 -6.43
N LEU A 153 -8.33 -12.27 -5.26
CA LEU A 153 -7.22 -12.22 -4.30
C LEU A 153 -6.80 -13.62 -3.84
N ALA A 154 -7.79 -14.44 -3.47
CA ALA A 154 -7.55 -15.80 -2.99
C ALA A 154 -6.97 -16.71 -4.09
N ASP A 155 -7.34 -16.50 -5.38
CA ASP A 155 -6.76 -17.24 -6.50
C ASP A 155 -5.27 -16.95 -6.67
N ALA A 156 -4.84 -15.73 -6.38
CA ALA A 156 -3.44 -15.33 -6.45
C ALA A 156 -2.63 -15.74 -5.20
N GLY A 157 -3.30 -15.93 -4.07
CA GLY A 157 -2.64 -16.24 -2.79
C GLY A 157 -1.74 -15.11 -2.27
N THR A 158 -1.99 -13.87 -2.69
CA THR A 158 -1.18 -12.72 -2.27
C THR A 158 -1.39 -12.45 -0.78
N PRO A 159 -0.31 -12.40 0.04
CA PRO A 159 -0.41 -12.13 1.46
C PRO A 159 -1.03 -10.77 1.79
N VAL A 160 -1.91 -10.73 2.80
CA VAL A 160 -2.59 -9.51 3.26
C VAL A 160 -2.50 -9.37 4.78
N TYR A 161 -2.11 -8.18 5.21
CA TYR A 161 -2.19 -7.75 6.61
C TYR A 161 -3.27 -6.67 6.75
N MET A 162 -4.26 -6.91 7.60
CA MET A 162 -5.35 -6.00 7.90
C MET A 162 -5.15 -5.43 9.30
N ALA A 163 -4.88 -4.14 9.42
CA ALA A 163 -4.60 -3.45 10.69
C ALA A 163 -5.66 -2.39 10.97
N VAL A 164 -6.29 -2.43 12.15
CA VAL A 164 -7.36 -1.48 12.49
C VAL A 164 -7.48 -1.26 14.00
N GLY A 165 -7.99 -0.12 14.40
CA GLY A 165 -8.43 0.13 15.78
C GLY A 165 -9.78 -0.55 16.08
N ALA A 166 -9.89 -1.15 17.26
CA ALA A 166 -11.15 -1.81 17.71
C ALA A 166 -12.35 -0.86 17.70
N GLU A 167 -12.09 0.42 17.94
CA GLU A 167 -13.07 1.51 17.97
C GLU A 167 -12.69 2.60 16.94
N ASP A 168 -12.27 2.18 15.74
CA ASP A 168 -12.00 3.10 14.62
C ASP A 168 -13.22 3.99 14.40
N THR A 169 -13.01 5.32 14.43
CA THR A 169 -14.13 6.29 14.49
C THR A 169 -14.78 6.54 13.15
N TYR A 170 -14.18 6.07 12.04
CA TYR A 170 -14.70 6.31 10.70
C TYR A 170 -15.34 5.06 10.08
N TYR A 171 -14.60 3.98 9.93
CA TYR A 171 -15.12 2.73 9.38
C TYR A 171 -15.57 1.73 10.46
N GLY A 172 -15.09 1.86 11.69
CA GLY A 172 -15.13 0.77 12.65
C GLY A 172 -14.15 -0.35 12.31
N SER A 173 -14.11 -1.40 13.12
CA SER A 173 -13.29 -2.59 12.81
C SER A 173 -14.03 -3.67 12.02
N GLU A 174 -15.36 -3.63 12.00
CA GLU A 174 -16.19 -4.69 11.42
C GLU A 174 -15.93 -4.92 9.91
N PRO A 175 -15.78 -3.89 9.04
CA PRO A 175 -15.55 -4.14 7.62
C PRO A 175 -14.31 -4.98 7.32
N LEU A 176 -13.20 -4.76 8.06
CA LEU A 176 -11.99 -5.57 7.91
C LEU A 176 -12.14 -6.96 8.56
N ARG A 177 -12.89 -7.06 9.67
CA ARG A 177 -13.19 -8.35 10.28
C ARG A 177 -14.04 -9.24 9.36
N ASP A 178 -15.03 -8.64 8.70
CA ASP A 178 -15.90 -9.35 7.76
C ASP A 178 -15.09 -9.83 6.55
N ALA A 179 -14.29 -8.95 5.96
CA ALA A 179 -13.42 -9.31 4.83
C ALA A 179 -12.38 -10.39 5.20
N TYR A 180 -11.78 -10.29 6.40
CA TYR A 180 -10.89 -11.32 6.92
C TYR A 180 -11.61 -12.67 7.05
N GLY A 181 -12.81 -12.68 7.66
CA GLY A 181 -13.57 -13.91 7.87
C GLY A 181 -14.01 -14.56 6.57
N GLU A 182 -14.43 -13.75 5.57
CA GLU A 182 -14.80 -14.23 4.24
C GLU A 182 -13.58 -14.82 3.51
N LEU A 183 -12.46 -14.10 3.47
CA LEU A 183 -11.25 -14.56 2.81
C LEU A 183 -10.67 -15.82 3.48
N TYR A 184 -10.70 -15.88 4.82
CA TYR A 184 -10.31 -17.07 5.57
C TYR A 184 -11.16 -18.28 5.18
N GLY A 185 -12.50 -18.12 5.10
CA GLY A 185 -13.41 -19.16 4.65
C GLY A 185 -13.13 -19.63 3.23
N ILE A 186 -12.84 -18.73 2.30
CA ILE A 186 -12.45 -19.08 0.92
C ILE A 186 -11.19 -19.95 0.91
N TYR A 187 -10.17 -19.60 1.71
CA TYR A 187 -8.94 -20.41 1.82
C TYR A 187 -9.19 -21.78 2.44
N GLU A 188 -10.04 -21.88 3.49
CA GLU A 188 -10.44 -23.18 4.05
C GLU A 188 -11.16 -24.05 3.01
N GLU A 189 -12.09 -23.48 2.23
CA GLU A 189 -12.80 -24.19 1.17
C GLU A 189 -11.85 -24.69 0.06
N ARG A 190 -10.73 -24.01 -0.15
CA ARG A 190 -9.66 -24.41 -1.06
C ARG A 190 -8.70 -25.46 -0.45
N GLY A 191 -8.92 -25.83 0.80
CA GLY A 191 -8.20 -26.89 1.51
C GLY A 191 -6.92 -26.45 2.19
N MET A 192 -6.70 -25.16 2.38
CA MET A 192 -5.59 -24.66 3.19
C MET A 192 -5.83 -24.96 4.68
N SER A 193 -4.79 -25.30 5.39
CA SER A 193 -4.82 -25.41 6.85
C SER A 193 -4.81 -24.01 7.50
N GLY A 194 -5.28 -23.92 8.77
CA GLY A 194 -5.21 -22.66 9.49
C GLY A 194 -3.79 -22.11 9.63
N GLU A 195 -2.79 -22.99 9.80
CA GLU A 195 -1.38 -22.60 9.87
C GLU A 195 -0.91 -21.95 8.54
N GLU A 196 -1.29 -22.50 7.38
CA GLU A 196 -0.96 -21.93 6.07
C GLU A 196 -1.69 -20.62 5.83
N ILE A 197 -2.95 -20.50 6.29
CA ILE A 197 -3.70 -19.24 6.16
C ILE A 197 -3.07 -18.15 7.03
N ASP A 198 -2.72 -18.45 8.28
CA ASP A 198 -2.12 -17.51 9.24
C ASP A 198 -0.75 -16.95 8.75
N GLU A 199 -0.07 -17.66 7.84
CA GLU A 199 1.17 -17.17 7.22
C GLU A 199 0.92 -16.05 6.20
N ILE A 200 -0.25 -16.02 5.56
CA ILE A 200 -0.56 -15.12 4.45
C ILE A 200 -1.70 -14.14 4.75
N LEU A 201 -2.49 -14.37 5.80
CA LEU A 201 -3.64 -13.54 6.15
C LEU A 201 -3.61 -13.19 7.63
N VAL A 202 -3.47 -11.90 7.94
CA VAL A 202 -3.42 -11.40 9.31
C VAL A 202 -4.50 -10.35 9.53
N LEU A 203 -5.21 -10.47 10.65
CA LEU A 203 -6.09 -9.42 11.19
C LEU A 203 -5.55 -8.93 12.54
N ASP A 204 -5.07 -7.71 12.58
CA ASP A 204 -4.53 -7.07 13.77
C ASP A 204 -5.44 -5.93 14.24
N VAL A 205 -6.14 -6.17 15.33
CA VAL A 205 -7.09 -5.21 15.90
C VAL A 205 -6.54 -4.66 17.21
N LYS A 206 -6.14 -3.40 17.21
CA LYS A 206 -5.54 -2.72 18.36
C LYS A 206 -6.59 -2.01 19.21
N ASP A 207 -6.37 -2.01 20.52
CA ASP A 207 -7.16 -1.25 21.48
C ASP A 207 -6.70 0.22 21.60
N GLN A 208 -7.41 1.02 22.40
CA GLN A 208 -7.07 2.43 22.61
C GLN A 208 -5.70 2.63 23.30
N GLU A 209 -5.21 1.68 24.06
CA GLU A 209 -3.89 1.79 24.73
C GLU A 209 -2.76 1.82 23.70
N TYR A 210 -2.86 1.00 22.65
CA TYR A 210 -1.91 1.01 21.54
C TYR A 210 -1.77 2.40 20.93
N PHE A 211 -2.89 3.06 20.64
CA PHE A 211 -2.90 4.39 20.02
C PHE A 211 -2.49 5.48 21.00
N SER A 212 -3.01 5.44 22.23
CA SER A 212 -2.71 6.46 23.26
C SER A 212 -1.24 6.48 23.63
N SER A 213 -0.58 5.32 23.70
CA SER A 213 0.85 5.21 23.96
C SER A 213 1.72 5.83 22.87
N ARG A 214 1.16 6.03 21.67
CA ARG A 214 1.78 6.65 20.50
C ARG A 214 1.31 8.08 20.24
N GLY A 215 0.50 8.64 21.18
CA GLY A 215 0.05 10.03 21.12
C GLY A 215 -1.24 10.27 20.34
N TYR A 216 -1.96 9.22 19.94
CA TYR A 216 -3.22 9.32 19.22
C TYR A 216 -4.42 9.11 20.18
N SER A 217 -5.37 10.04 20.15
CA SER A 217 -6.65 9.96 20.88
C SER A 217 -7.78 9.38 20.03
N ASP A 218 -7.64 9.42 18.74
CA ASP A 218 -8.56 8.89 17.73
C ASP A 218 -7.94 7.70 17.02
N GLN A 219 -8.65 6.58 16.93
CA GLN A 219 -8.08 5.35 16.38
C GLN A 219 -8.02 5.36 14.85
N HIS A 220 -8.91 6.10 14.17
CA HIS A 220 -8.83 6.24 12.72
C HIS A 220 -7.61 7.05 12.30
N ALA A 221 -7.47 8.27 12.81
CA ALA A 221 -6.28 9.09 12.60
C ALA A 221 -5.00 8.41 13.11
N GLY A 222 -5.13 7.60 14.15
CA GLY A 222 -4.08 6.77 14.74
C GLY A 222 -3.62 5.61 13.84
N GLY A 223 -4.29 5.31 12.74
CA GLY A 223 -3.85 4.31 11.76
C GLY A 223 -2.41 4.57 11.28
N ALA A 224 -1.99 5.82 11.21
CA ALA A 224 -0.60 6.18 10.93
C ALA A 224 0.42 5.58 11.94
N ALA A 225 0.00 5.19 13.14
CA ALA A 225 0.88 4.53 14.13
C ALA A 225 1.38 3.16 13.69
N PHE A 226 0.66 2.48 12.78
CA PHE A 226 1.09 1.19 12.25
C PHE A 226 2.35 1.30 11.39
N ALA A 227 2.65 2.48 10.82
CA ALA A 227 3.90 2.73 10.12
C ALA A 227 5.14 2.56 11.03
N TYR A 228 4.97 2.78 12.33
CA TYR A 228 6.04 2.68 13.35
C TYR A 228 6.01 1.37 14.13
N ASP A 229 5.21 0.40 13.69
CA ASP A 229 5.13 -0.92 14.31
C ASP A 229 5.97 -1.93 13.53
N GLU A 230 7.09 -2.35 14.14
CA GLU A 230 8.03 -3.29 13.52
C GLU A 230 7.38 -4.66 13.19
N ASN A 231 6.34 -5.08 13.93
CA ASN A 231 5.64 -6.32 13.60
C ASN A 231 4.81 -6.17 12.32
N VAL A 232 4.21 -5.00 12.10
CA VAL A 232 3.39 -4.72 10.92
C VAL A 232 4.25 -4.53 9.68
N MET A 233 5.18 -3.56 9.75
CA MET A 233 6.04 -3.23 8.63
C MET A 233 7.05 -4.34 8.32
N GLY A 234 7.58 -5.00 9.37
CA GLY A 234 8.47 -6.15 9.22
C GLY A 234 7.77 -7.32 8.53
N TRP A 235 6.52 -7.63 8.91
CA TRP A 235 5.74 -8.66 8.24
C TRP A 235 5.53 -8.34 6.76
N LEU A 236 5.20 -7.09 6.41
CA LEU A 236 5.01 -6.66 5.03
C LEU A 236 6.26 -6.90 4.16
N PHE A 237 7.42 -6.42 4.63
CA PHE A 237 8.66 -6.44 3.86
C PHE A 237 9.41 -7.79 3.91
N ASP A 238 8.99 -8.71 4.77
CA ASP A 238 9.50 -10.10 4.81
C ASP A 238 8.85 -11.00 3.74
N LYS A 239 7.75 -10.57 3.13
CA LYS A 239 7.05 -11.34 2.11
C LYS A 239 7.75 -11.23 0.75
N GLN A 240 7.71 -12.32 0.00
CA GLN A 240 8.17 -12.37 -1.39
C GLN A 240 7.13 -13.11 -2.23
N ARG A 241 6.91 -12.61 -3.43
CA ARG A 241 6.09 -13.30 -4.43
C ARG A 241 6.84 -14.54 -4.94
N GLU A 242 6.15 -15.65 -5.04
CA GLU A 242 6.69 -16.91 -5.59
C GLU A 242 7.01 -16.85 -7.10
#